data_5d9703ddc56dac90f8c6371f42b0f94c
#
_entry.id   5d9703ddc56dac90f8c6371f42b0f94c
#
_cell.length_a   1.000
_cell.length_b   1.000
_cell.length_c   1.000
_cell.angle_alpha   90.00
_cell.angle_beta   90.00
_cell.angle_gamma   90.00
#
_symmetry.space_group_name_H-M   'P 1'
#
loop_
_entity.id
_entity.type
_entity.pdbx_description
1 polymer ?
#
loop_
_entity_poly.entity_id
_entity_poly.type
_entity_poly.pdbx_seq_one_letter_code
_entity_poly.pdbx_strand_id
1 'polypeptide(L)'
;MRSVKNLHVITQLITRSLVDQLILIPAGSPWLRESAPLAPGLNRLAMCELALSDLPDSIGGQVEVSDAEINRSGPTYTIDTVLEIKKSHPDDALVLVVGTDAYAQFDKWHRHEELAKLVEIIVIDRPEFPGASTLDIGALNVSATAVRSGHTELVPDSVATYIKESGLYASK
;
A
#
# COMPACT_ATOMS: atom_id res chain seq x y z
N MET A 1 2.30 6.79 -2.81
CA MET A 1 3.75 6.78 -3.12
C MET A 1 4.35 5.54 -2.50
N ARG A 2 5.00 4.73 -3.29
CA ARG A 2 5.53 3.44 -2.85
C ARG A 2 7.02 3.37 -3.10
N SER A 3 7.74 3.11 -2.02
CA SER A 3 9.18 2.99 -1.98
C SER A 3 9.62 1.56 -2.34
N VAL A 4 10.90 1.36 -2.55
CA VAL A 4 11.56 0.03 -2.63
C VAL A 4 11.06 -0.91 -1.51
N LYS A 5 10.72 -0.35 -0.35
CA LYS A 5 10.12 -1.09 0.78
C LYS A 5 8.85 -1.86 0.40
N ASN A 6 7.93 -1.24 -0.35
CA ASN A 6 6.70 -1.92 -0.72
C ASN A 6 6.91 -2.99 -1.79
N LEU A 7 7.84 -2.78 -2.73
CA LEU A 7 8.24 -3.82 -3.68
C LEU A 7 8.87 -5.01 -2.96
N HIS A 8 9.68 -4.74 -1.93
CA HIS A 8 10.23 -5.80 -1.07
C HIS A 8 9.11 -6.59 -0.37
N VAL A 9 8.12 -5.90 0.23
CA VAL A 9 6.94 -6.55 0.84
C VAL A 9 6.22 -7.44 -0.17
N ILE A 10 5.89 -6.91 -1.35
CA ILE A 10 5.22 -7.64 -2.43
C ILE A 10 6.01 -8.90 -2.78
N THR A 11 7.32 -8.75 -3.03
CA THR A 11 8.21 -9.86 -3.35
C THR A 11 8.19 -10.93 -2.27
N GLN A 12 8.30 -10.55 -0.99
CA GLN A 12 8.31 -11.50 0.12
C GLN A 12 6.96 -12.24 0.27
N LEU A 13 5.85 -11.57 0.11
CA LEU A 13 4.53 -12.20 0.21
C LEU A 13 4.32 -13.24 -0.88
N ILE A 14 4.65 -12.92 -2.13
CA ILE A 14 4.47 -13.82 -3.27
C ILE A 14 5.50 -14.96 -3.23
N THR A 15 6.79 -14.67 -3.06
CA THR A 15 7.85 -15.70 -3.11
C THR A 15 7.78 -16.69 -1.96
N ARG A 16 7.21 -16.30 -0.81
CA ARG A 16 6.94 -17.21 0.32
C ARG A 16 5.58 -17.91 0.21
N SER A 17 4.85 -17.71 -0.89
CA SER A 17 3.50 -18.28 -1.11
C SER A 17 2.53 -17.98 0.05
N LEU A 18 2.63 -16.76 0.61
CA LEU A 18 1.72 -16.29 1.66
C LEU A 18 0.41 -15.76 1.07
N VAL A 19 0.44 -15.36 -0.19
CA VAL A 19 -0.71 -14.96 -0.98
C VAL A 19 -0.47 -15.39 -2.43
N ASP A 20 -1.54 -15.75 -3.15
CA ASP A 20 -1.48 -16.14 -4.57
C ASP A 20 -1.59 -14.93 -5.49
N GLN A 21 -2.35 -13.93 -5.09
CA GLN A 21 -2.59 -12.68 -5.81
C GLN A 21 -2.48 -11.50 -4.84
N LEU A 22 -2.04 -10.35 -5.33
CA LEU A 22 -1.92 -9.14 -4.53
C LEU A 22 -2.55 -7.96 -5.26
N ILE A 23 -3.45 -7.25 -4.58
CA ILE A 23 -4.06 -6.03 -5.07
C ILE A 23 -3.44 -4.83 -4.35
N LEU A 24 -2.86 -3.94 -5.11
CA LEU A 24 -2.25 -2.72 -4.65
C LEU A 24 -3.23 -1.56 -4.78
N ILE A 25 -3.74 -1.03 -3.67
CA ILE A 25 -4.78 -0.01 -3.67
C ILE A 25 -4.24 1.30 -3.11
N PRO A 26 -3.95 2.30 -3.95
CA PRO A 26 -3.60 3.62 -3.46
C PRO A 26 -4.79 4.27 -2.76
N ALA A 27 -4.61 4.64 -1.48
CA ALA A 27 -5.69 5.22 -0.69
C ALA A 27 -6.31 6.45 -1.37
N GLY A 28 -7.62 6.56 -1.38
CA GLY A 28 -8.36 7.70 -1.89
C GLY A 28 -8.27 8.90 -0.93
N SER A 29 -9.29 9.08 -0.12
CA SER A 29 -9.38 10.08 0.95
C SER A 29 -9.38 9.41 2.31
N PRO A 30 -8.20 9.00 2.85
CA PRO A 30 -8.11 8.27 4.11
C PRO A 30 -8.56 9.15 5.28
N TRP A 31 -9.60 8.73 5.97
CA TRP A 31 -10.28 9.53 6.99
C TRP A 31 -9.51 9.72 8.31
N LEU A 32 -8.61 8.78 8.66
CA LEU A 32 -7.75 8.88 9.85
C LEU A 32 -6.52 9.77 9.65
N ARG A 33 -6.30 10.28 8.44
CA ARG A 33 -5.16 11.12 8.16
C ARG A 33 -5.47 12.57 8.43
N GLU A 34 -4.68 13.22 9.29
CA GLU A 34 -4.84 14.65 9.61
C GLU A 34 -4.61 15.57 8.40
N SER A 35 -3.84 15.12 7.41
CA SER A 35 -3.58 15.87 6.18
C SER A 35 -3.88 15.05 4.93
N ALA A 36 -4.39 15.70 3.89
CA ALA A 36 -4.56 15.10 2.58
C ALA A 36 -3.22 14.57 2.04
N PRO A 37 -3.22 13.52 1.19
CA PRO A 37 -2.02 13.08 0.50
C PRO A 37 -1.40 14.22 -0.32
N LEU A 38 -0.08 14.40 -0.25
CA LEU A 38 0.63 15.48 -0.94
C LEU A 38 0.60 15.36 -2.47
N ALA A 39 0.41 14.15 -3.01
CA ALA A 39 0.24 13.91 -4.44
C ALA A 39 -1.22 13.57 -4.76
N PRO A 40 -1.76 14.06 -5.88
CA PRO A 40 -3.08 13.68 -6.38
C PRO A 40 -3.24 12.17 -6.54
N GLY A 41 -4.49 11.68 -6.47
CA GLY A 41 -4.81 10.25 -6.56
C GLY A 41 -4.24 9.58 -7.81
N LEU A 42 -4.47 10.19 -8.97
CA LEU A 42 -3.98 9.67 -10.26
C LEU A 42 -2.45 9.59 -10.33
N ASN A 43 -1.74 10.57 -9.77
CA ASN A 43 -0.27 10.50 -9.71
C ASN A 43 0.20 9.35 -8.79
N ARG A 44 -0.53 9.07 -7.70
CA ARG A 44 -0.22 7.96 -6.81
C ARG A 44 -0.49 6.61 -7.48
N LEU A 45 -1.55 6.53 -8.29
CA LEU A 45 -1.86 5.36 -9.12
C LEU A 45 -0.72 5.11 -10.11
N ALA A 46 -0.39 6.10 -10.93
CA ALA A 46 0.69 6.01 -11.92
C ALA A 46 2.04 5.58 -11.29
N MET A 47 2.39 6.14 -10.12
CA MET A 47 3.59 5.71 -9.39
C MET A 47 3.53 4.26 -8.91
N CYS A 48 2.34 3.73 -8.61
CA CYS A 48 2.19 2.31 -8.26
C CYS A 48 2.36 1.42 -9.49
N GLU A 49 1.75 1.77 -10.62
CA GLU A 49 1.88 1.05 -11.89
C GLU A 49 3.33 1.02 -12.37
N LEU A 50 4.02 2.17 -12.37
CA LEU A 50 5.43 2.25 -12.70
C LEU A 50 6.30 1.40 -11.77
N ALA A 51 6.04 1.41 -10.47
CA ALA A 51 6.79 0.59 -9.53
C ALA A 51 6.58 -0.91 -9.78
N LEU A 52 5.39 -1.33 -10.22
CA LEU A 52 5.14 -2.75 -10.54
C LEU A 52 5.85 -3.17 -11.83
N SER A 53 6.04 -2.27 -12.79
CA SER A 53 6.78 -2.60 -14.02
C SER A 53 8.25 -2.96 -13.78
N ASP A 54 8.78 -2.62 -12.61
CA ASP A 54 10.14 -2.97 -12.20
C ASP A 54 10.22 -4.33 -11.45
N LEU A 55 9.06 -4.99 -11.22
CA LEU A 55 9.06 -6.34 -10.66
C LEU A 55 9.47 -7.38 -11.72
N PRO A 56 10.15 -8.47 -11.29
CA PRO A 56 10.39 -9.62 -12.19
C PRO A 56 9.07 -10.19 -12.73
N ASP A 57 9.07 -10.65 -13.98
CA ASP A 57 7.90 -11.27 -14.64
C ASP A 57 7.30 -12.42 -13.81
N SER A 58 8.14 -13.14 -13.08
CA SER A 58 7.72 -14.23 -12.19
C SER A 58 6.81 -13.78 -11.04
N ILE A 59 6.76 -12.48 -10.75
CA ILE A 59 5.95 -11.88 -9.68
C ILE A 59 4.91 -10.92 -10.26
N GLY A 60 5.26 -10.18 -11.32
CA GLY A 60 4.42 -9.14 -11.90
C GLY A 60 3.02 -9.61 -12.30
N GLY A 61 2.89 -10.84 -12.81
CA GLY A 61 1.60 -11.44 -13.19
C GLY A 61 0.66 -11.77 -12.01
N GLN A 62 1.16 -11.69 -10.78
CA GLN A 62 0.38 -11.95 -9.55
C GLN A 62 0.01 -10.67 -8.81
N VAL A 63 0.35 -9.51 -9.36
CA VAL A 63 0.14 -8.21 -8.70
C VAL A 63 -0.60 -7.27 -9.63
N GLU A 64 -1.69 -6.69 -9.14
CA GLU A 64 -2.44 -5.66 -9.84
C GLU A 64 -2.51 -4.35 -9.06
N VAL A 65 -2.76 -3.24 -9.74
CA VAL A 65 -3.09 -1.94 -9.12
C VAL A 65 -4.56 -1.66 -9.34
N SER A 66 -5.27 -1.32 -8.26
CA SER A 66 -6.68 -0.92 -8.33
C SER A 66 -6.85 0.55 -7.99
N ASP A 67 -7.66 1.25 -8.76
CA ASP A 67 -8.03 2.66 -8.56
C ASP A 67 -9.32 2.84 -7.74
N ALA A 68 -9.87 1.75 -7.21
CA ALA A 68 -11.18 1.71 -6.54
C ALA A 68 -11.37 2.80 -5.47
N GLU A 69 -10.35 3.08 -4.65
CA GLU A 69 -10.45 4.13 -3.65
C GLU A 69 -10.23 5.53 -4.21
N ILE A 70 -9.47 5.68 -5.30
CA ILE A 70 -9.23 6.98 -5.95
C ILE A 70 -10.49 7.49 -6.63
N ASN A 71 -11.27 6.60 -7.23
CA ASN A 71 -12.51 6.93 -7.92
C ASN A 71 -13.70 7.09 -6.96
N ARG A 72 -13.55 6.72 -5.70
CA ARG A 72 -14.61 6.85 -4.70
C ARG A 72 -14.70 8.29 -4.20
N SER A 73 -15.90 8.87 -4.20
CA SER A 73 -16.15 10.17 -3.61
C SER A 73 -16.29 10.10 -2.10
N GLY A 74 -15.71 11.09 -1.39
CA GLY A 74 -15.75 11.16 0.07
C GLY A 74 -14.67 10.32 0.78
N PRO A 75 -14.81 10.10 2.09
CA PRO A 75 -13.86 9.30 2.86
C PRO A 75 -13.80 7.86 2.35
N THR A 76 -12.60 7.29 2.29
CA THR A 76 -12.40 5.88 1.92
C THR A 76 -12.12 5.05 3.15
N TYR A 77 -12.90 4.00 3.34
CA TYR A 77 -12.77 3.06 4.45
C TYR A 77 -12.34 1.70 3.92
N THR A 78 -11.38 1.09 4.56
CA THR A 78 -10.86 -0.24 4.17
C THR A 78 -11.95 -1.30 4.13
N ILE A 79 -12.93 -1.24 5.04
CA ILE A 79 -14.05 -2.19 5.06
C ILE A 79 -14.86 -2.15 3.76
N ASP A 80 -15.13 -0.95 3.21
CA ASP A 80 -15.92 -0.82 1.99
C ASP A 80 -15.16 -1.40 0.78
N THR A 81 -13.85 -1.19 0.75
CA THR A 81 -12.96 -1.76 -0.27
C THR A 81 -12.90 -3.29 -0.18
N VAL A 82 -12.80 -3.83 1.03
CA VAL A 82 -12.83 -5.29 1.26
C VAL A 82 -14.17 -5.90 0.84
N LEU A 83 -15.29 -5.25 1.16
CA LEU A 83 -16.62 -5.72 0.76
C LEU A 83 -16.81 -5.69 -0.77
N GLU A 84 -16.25 -4.70 -1.45
CA GLU A 84 -16.26 -4.60 -2.90
C GLU A 84 -15.46 -5.74 -3.55
N ILE A 85 -14.24 -5.99 -3.05
CA ILE A 85 -13.41 -7.12 -3.50
C ILE A 85 -14.12 -8.46 -3.22
N LYS A 86 -14.68 -8.64 -2.02
CA LYS A 86 -15.40 -9.85 -1.66
C LYS A 86 -16.62 -10.11 -2.53
N LYS A 87 -17.27 -9.07 -3.01
CA LYS A 87 -18.39 -9.19 -3.96
C LYS A 87 -17.93 -9.68 -5.34
N SER A 88 -16.75 -9.25 -5.79
CA SER A 88 -16.17 -9.66 -7.08
C SER A 88 -15.54 -11.05 -6.99
N HIS A 89 -15.01 -11.41 -5.81
CA HIS A 89 -14.25 -12.63 -5.54
C HIS A 89 -14.84 -13.33 -4.28
N PRO A 90 -16.08 -13.88 -4.38
CA PRO A 90 -16.81 -14.36 -3.19
C PRO A 90 -16.16 -15.56 -2.52
N ASP A 91 -15.45 -16.38 -3.27
CA ASP A 91 -14.84 -17.63 -2.80
C ASP A 91 -13.40 -17.47 -2.30
N ASP A 92 -12.78 -16.29 -2.57
CA ASP A 92 -11.39 -16.04 -2.21
C ASP A 92 -11.24 -15.75 -0.72
N ALA A 93 -10.17 -16.27 -0.12
CA ALA A 93 -9.71 -15.86 1.19
C ALA A 93 -8.96 -14.53 1.07
N LEU A 94 -9.42 -13.51 1.78
CA LEU A 94 -8.81 -12.19 1.73
C LEU A 94 -7.81 -11.98 2.86
N VAL A 95 -6.64 -11.46 2.52
CA VAL A 95 -5.58 -11.10 3.46
C VAL A 95 -5.35 -9.59 3.40
N LEU A 96 -5.48 -8.91 4.54
CA LEU A 96 -5.17 -7.49 4.69
C LEU A 96 -3.74 -7.33 5.22
N VAL A 97 -2.87 -6.74 4.42
CA VAL A 97 -1.48 -6.51 4.79
C VAL A 97 -1.31 -5.07 5.28
N VAL A 98 -0.86 -4.90 6.51
CA VAL A 98 -0.68 -3.59 7.16
C VAL A 98 0.68 -3.49 7.85
N GLY A 99 1.18 -2.27 8.04
CA GLY A 99 2.35 -2.03 8.88
C GLY A 99 1.96 -1.90 10.36
N THR A 100 2.92 -2.09 11.26
CA THR A 100 2.72 -1.92 12.72
C THR A 100 2.17 -0.55 13.09
N ASP A 101 2.55 0.52 12.36
CA ASP A 101 2.04 1.89 12.54
C ASP A 101 0.53 2.01 12.27
N ALA A 102 0.06 1.35 11.23
CA ALA A 102 -1.36 1.35 10.86
C ALA A 102 -2.17 0.43 11.77
N TYR A 103 -1.62 -0.75 12.10
CA TYR A 103 -2.26 -1.71 12.97
C TYR A 103 -2.43 -1.21 14.41
N ALA A 104 -1.49 -0.39 14.90
CA ALA A 104 -1.60 0.23 16.23
C ALA A 104 -2.83 1.15 16.40
N GLN A 105 -3.50 1.50 15.31
CA GLN A 105 -4.73 2.29 15.30
C GLN A 105 -5.92 1.51 14.72
N PHE A 106 -5.81 0.19 14.61
CA PHE A 106 -6.83 -0.64 13.97
C PHE A 106 -8.18 -0.57 14.69
N ASP A 107 -8.18 -0.44 16.00
CA ASP A 107 -9.37 -0.25 16.85
C ASP A 107 -10.17 1.03 16.52
N LYS A 108 -9.53 2.02 15.88
CA LYS A 108 -10.15 3.26 15.43
C LYS A 108 -10.70 3.16 14.00
N TRP A 109 -10.42 2.06 13.28
CA TRP A 109 -10.87 1.93 11.92
C TRP A 109 -12.38 1.75 11.84
N HIS A 110 -12.98 2.34 10.81
CA HIS A 110 -14.42 2.24 10.60
C HIS A 110 -14.85 0.77 10.46
N ARG A 111 -15.77 0.33 11.32
CA ARG A 111 -16.27 -1.07 11.38
C ARG A 111 -15.13 -2.10 11.51
N HIS A 112 -14.13 -1.83 12.34
CA HIS A 112 -12.93 -2.68 12.48
C HIS A 112 -13.25 -4.11 12.93
N GLU A 113 -14.25 -4.29 13.81
CA GLU A 113 -14.64 -5.64 14.26
C GLU A 113 -15.25 -6.49 13.13
N GLU A 114 -15.96 -5.86 12.20
CA GLU A 114 -16.50 -6.52 11.03
C GLU A 114 -15.38 -6.79 10.02
N LEU A 115 -14.50 -5.84 9.80
CA LEU A 115 -13.32 -6.01 8.95
C LEU A 115 -12.48 -7.20 9.41
N ALA A 116 -12.22 -7.33 10.72
CA ALA A 116 -11.46 -8.44 11.29
C ALA A 116 -12.10 -9.83 11.08
N LYS A 117 -13.41 -9.89 10.81
CA LYS A 117 -14.11 -11.13 10.49
C LYS A 117 -14.07 -11.49 9.00
N LEU A 118 -13.78 -10.51 8.14
CA LEU A 118 -13.80 -10.68 6.69
C LEU A 118 -12.43 -11.00 6.11
N VAL A 119 -11.35 -10.70 6.84
CA VAL A 119 -9.97 -10.83 6.34
C VAL A 119 -9.06 -11.44 7.39
N GLU A 120 -8.05 -12.18 6.94
CA GLU A 120 -6.86 -12.44 7.73
C GLU A 120 -5.97 -11.19 7.73
N ILE A 121 -5.34 -10.85 8.88
CA ILE A 121 -4.51 -9.66 8.97
C ILE A 121 -3.05 -10.08 9.14
N ILE A 122 -2.22 -9.70 8.16
CA ILE A 122 -0.76 -9.80 8.25
C ILE A 122 -0.21 -8.44 8.66
N VAL A 123 0.46 -8.39 9.80
CA VAL A 123 1.11 -7.18 10.31
C VAL A 123 2.61 -7.27 10.04
N ILE A 124 3.12 -6.33 9.26
CA ILE A 124 4.54 -6.24 8.90
C ILE A 124 5.24 -5.25 9.81
N ASP A 125 6.40 -5.63 10.32
CA ASP A 125 7.21 -4.76 11.15
C ASP A 125 7.64 -3.49 10.40
N ARG A 126 7.56 -2.37 11.10
CA ARG A 126 8.13 -1.09 10.69
C ARG A 126 9.17 -0.64 11.69
N PRO A 127 10.46 -0.63 11.33
CA PRO A 127 11.55 -0.27 12.26
C PRO A 127 11.36 1.08 12.98
N GLU A 128 10.71 2.05 12.30
CA GLU A 128 10.42 3.36 12.88
C GLU A 128 9.22 3.34 13.86
N PHE A 129 8.42 2.27 13.83
CA PHE A 129 7.22 2.09 14.64
C PHE A 129 7.18 0.66 15.18
N PRO A 130 8.06 0.29 16.12
CA PRO A 130 8.12 -1.05 16.66
C PRO A 130 6.79 -1.42 17.33
N GLY A 131 6.31 -2.61 17.07
CA GLY A 131 5.05 -3.13 17.55
C GLY A 131 4.93 -4.63 17.36
N ALA A 132 3.79 -5.20 17.74
CA ALA A 132 3.53 -6.61 17.50
C ALA A 132 3.34 -6.85 15.99
N SER A 133 4.32 -7.48 15.35
CA SER A 133 4.24 -7.95 13.96
C SER A 133 3.92 -9.44 13.93
N THR A 134 3.20 -9.88 12.91
CA THR A 134 2.91 -11.29 12.67
C THR A 134 3.85 -11.91 11.64
N LEU A 135 4.56 -11.07 10.88
CA LEU A 135 5.46 -11.50 9.82
C LEU A 135 6.74 -10.66 9.79
N ASP A 136 7.87 -11.31 10.01
CA ASP A 136 9.19 -10.73 9.74
C ASP A 136 9.59 -11.00 8.28
N ILE A 137 9.76 -9.93 7.53
CA ILE A 137 10.19 -9.95 6.12
C ILE A 137 11.53 -9.26 5.91
N GLY A 138 12.28 -8.96 6.98
CA GLY A 138 13.48 -8.16 6.89
C GLY A 138 13.16 -6.74 6.42
N ALA A 139 12.32 -6.03 7.15
CA ALA A 139 11.77 -4.74 6.74
C ALA A 139 12.87 -3.71 6.43
N LEU A 140 12.83 -3.12 5.23
CA LEU A 140 13.76 -2.06 4.83
C LEU A 140 13.45 -0.77 5.57
N ASN A 141 14.49 -0.11 6.08
CA ASN A 141 14.36 1.20 6.72
C ASN A 141 14.25 2.33 5.68
N VAL A 142 13.11 2.36 4.98
CA VAL A 142 12.80 3.38 3.97
C VAL A 142 11.49 4.04 4.31
N SER A 143 11.50 5.36 4.52
CA SER A 143 10.29 6.09 4.83
C SER A 143 9.72 6.84 3.62
N ALA A 144 8.40 6.82 3.49
CA ALA A 144 7.71 7.61 2.48
C ALA A 144 7.92 9.13 2.70
N THR A 145 8.21 9.54 3.92
CA THR A 145 8.54 10.92 4.28
C THR A 145 9.88 11.33 3.67
N ALA A 146 10.91 10.49 3.73
CA ALA A 146 12.20 10.74 3.11
C ALA A 146 12.07 10.98 1.60
N VAL A 147 11.32 10.14 0.90
CA VAL A 147 11.06 10.34 -0.55
C VAL A 147 10.36 11.68 -0.82
N ARG A 148 9.39 12.06 0.00
CA ARG A 148 8.71 13.37 -0.13
C ARG A 148 9.63 14.56 0.17
N SER A 149 10.70 14.33 0.92
CA SER A 149 11.74 15.32 1.21
C SER A 149 12.86 15.35 0.17
N GLY A 150 12.70 14.66 -0.96
CA GLY A 150 13.64 14.68 -2.09
C GLY A 150 14.54 13.48 -2.24
N HIS A 151 14.49 12.51 -1.32
CA HIS A 151 15.28 11.25 -1.39
C HIS A 151 14.68 10.27 -2.42
N THR A 152 14.78 10.63 -3.70
CA THR A 152 14.22 9.82 -4.80
C THR A 152 15.02 8.56 -5.10
N GLU A 153 16.25 8.45 -4.60
CA GLU A 153 17.06 7.22 -4.62
C GLU A 153 16.41 6.05 -3.85
N LEU A 154 15.39 6.33 -3.05
CA LEU A 154 14.62 5.35 -2.28
C LEU A 154 13.40 4.79 -3.02
N VAL A 155 13.24 5.11 -4.30
CA VAL A 155 12.20 4.57 -5.17
C VAL A 155 12.83 4.04 -6.46
N PRO A 156 12.13 3.17 -7.21
CA PRO A 156 12.58 2.76 -8.54
C PRO A 156 12.86 3.95 -9.48
N ASP A 157 13.79 3.77 -10.42
CA ASP A 157 14.18 4.84 -11.35
C ASP A 157 12.99 5.36 -12.20
N SER A 158 12.09 4.48 -12.59
CA SER A 158 10.85 4.81 -13.28
C SER A 158 9.98 5.78 -12.47
N VAL A 159 9.84 5.51 -11.17
CA VAL A 159 9.08 6.36 -10.23
C VAL A 159 9.81 7.66 -9.94
N ALA A 160 11.13 7.62 -9.78
CA ALA A 160 11.96 8.82 -9.55
C ALA A 160 11.85 9.81 -10.73
N THR A 161 11.93 9.27 -11.96
CA THR A 161 11.77 10.04 -13.19
C THR A 161 10.37 10.68 -13.25
N TYR A 162 9.32 9.90 -12.99
CA TYR A 162 7.94 10.40 -12.98
C TYR A 162 7.73 11.52 -11.95
N ILE A 163 8.27 11.38 -10.73
CA ILE A 163 8.20 12.39 -9.67
C ILE A 163 8.80 13.71 -10.18
N LYS A 164 9.99 13.65 -10.82
CA LYS A 164 10.70 14.81 -11.35
C LYS A 164 9.93 15.48 -12.49
N GLU A 165 9.48 14.71 -13.47
CA GLU A 165 8.76 15.21 -14.64
C GLU A 165 7.40 15.82 -14.29
N SER A 166 6.72 15.23 -13.32
CA SER A 166 5.41 15.71 -12.83
C SER A 166 5.53 16.85 -11.79
N GLY A 167 6.75 17.30 -11.43
CA GLY A 167 6.97 18.34 -10.43
C GLY A 167 6.44 18.00 -9.04
N LEU A 168 6.30 16.70 -8.72
CA LEU A 168 5.78 16.25 -7.44
C LEU A 168 6.84 16.43 -6.34
N TYR A 169 6.38 16.90 -5.17
CA TYR A 169 7.23 17.09 -3.98
C TYR A 169 8.37 18.10 -4.16
N ALA A 170 8.38 18.90 -5.23
CA ALA A 170 9.30 20.02 -5.34
C ALA A 170 9.08 20.98 -4.17
N SER A 171 10.14 21.25 -3.42
CA SER A 171 10.13 22.29 -2.37
C SER A 171 9.80 23.64 -3.04
N LYS A 172 8.74 24.29 -2.55
CA LYS A 172 8.48 25.69 -2.89
C LYS A 172 9.47 26.59 -2.20
#